data_070a108b480db1acf121c94e7b261460
#
_entry.id   070a108b480db1acf121c94e7b261460
#
_cell.length_a   1.000
_cell.length_b   1.000
_cell.length_c   1.000
_cell.angle_alpha   90.00
_cell.angle_beta   90.00
_cell.angle_gamma   90.00
#
_symmetry.space_group_name_H-M   'P 1'
#
loop_
_entity.id
_entity.type
_entity.pdbx_description
1 polymer ?
#
loop_
_entity_poly.entity_id
_entity_poly.type
_entity_poly.pdbx_seq_one_letter_code
_entity_poly.pdbx_strand_id
1 'polypeptide(L)' 'MIELGVNIDHIATVRQARRTYEPDPVWAAVEAHLGGADGITVHLREDRRHIQDEDVRRL' A
#
# COMPACT_ATOMS: atom_id res chain seq x y z
N MET A 1 -4.56 20.13 15.18
CA MET A 1 -3.67 18.97 15.01
C MET A 1 -3.70 18.54 13.54
N ILE A 2 -2.55 18.32 12.95
CA ILE A 2 -2.45 17.87 11.55
C ILE A 2 -2.23 16.36 11.54
N GLU A 3 -3.04 15.66 10.77
CA GLU A 3 -2.88 14.23 10.57
C GLU A 3 -2.31 13.98 9.18
N LEU A 4 -1.42 13.01 9.08
CA LEU A 4 -0.79 12.60 7.83
C LEU A 4 -1.30 11.24 7.41
N GLY A 5 -2.05 11.21 6.32
CA GLY A 5 -2.44 9.96 5.66
C GLY A 5 -1.51 9.71 4.47
N VAL A 6 -0.99 8.51 4.36
CA VAL A 6 -0.07 8.14 3.29
C VAL A 6 -0.72 7.09 2.38
N ASN A 7 -0.80 7.40 1.10
CA ASN A 7 -1.32 6.48 0.09
C ASN A 7 -0.18 5.59 -0.40
N ILE A 8 -0.40 4.29 -0.36
CA ILE A 8 0.60 3.29 -0.77
C ILE A 8 0.15 2.47 -2.00
N ASP A 9 -0.89 2.90 -2.71
CA ASP A 9 -1.42 2.16 -3.87
C ASP A 9 -0.33 1.87 -4.91
N HIS A 10 0.52 2.84 -5.17
CA HIS A 10 1.50 2.72 -6.26
C HIS A 10 2.70 1.85 -5.93
N ILE A 11 2.89 1.48 -4.68
CA ILE A 11 3.83 0.41 -4.31
C ILE A 11 3.34 -0.90 -4.95
N ALA A 12 2.04 -1.15 -4.85
CA ALA A 12 1.43 -2.31 -5.50
C ALA A 12 1.47 -2.20 -7.02
N THR A 13 1.35 -0.99 -7.58
CA THR A 13 1.49 -0.77 -9.01
C THR A 13 2.85 -1.26 -9.52
N VAL A 14 3.92 -0.91 -8.82
CA VAL A 14 5.27 -1.35 -9.17
C VAL A 14 5.40 -2.87 -9.05
N ARG A 15 4.90 -3.44 -7.96
CA ARG A 15 4.92 -4.91 -7.77
C ARG A 15 4.21 -5.62 -8.93
N GLN A 16 3.03 -5.16 -9.30
CA GLN A 16 2.26 -5.81 -10.37
C GLN A 16 2.95 -5.66 -11.73
N ALA A 17 3.58 -4.51 -11.98
CA ALA A 17 4.34 -4.31 -13.21
C ALA A 17 5.53 -5.25 -13.29
N ARG A 18 6.15 -5.57 -12.17
CA ARG A 18 7.28 -6.49 -12.09
C ARG A 18 6.85 -7.97 -12.05
N ARG A 19 5.55 -8.24 -11.89
CA ARG A 19 4.98 -9.60 -11.80
C ARG A 19 5.65 -10.44 -10.72
N THR A 20 5.79 -9.84 -9.54
CA THR A 20 6.43 -10.50 -8.39
C THR A 20 5.69 -10.10 -7.11
N TYR A 21 6.24 -10.42 -5.98
CA TYR A 21 5.67 -10.10 -4.67
C TYR A 21 6.35 -8.90 -4.02
N GLU A 22 7.33 -8.31 -4.66
CA GLU A 22 8.01 -7.10 -4.17
C GLU A 22 7.97 -5.99 -5.22
N PRO A 23 7.89 -4.72 -4.80
CA PRO A 23 7.80 -4.26 -3.41
C PRO A 23 6.46 -4.59 -2.76
N ASP A 24 6.48 -4.88 -1.46
CA ASP A 24 5.30 -5.29 -0.71
C ASP A 24 4.64 -4.07 -0.05
N PRO A 25 3.36 -3.78 -0.35
CA PRO A 25 2.66 -2.66 0.28
C PRO A 25 2.64 -2.71 1.81
N VAL A 26 2.64 -3.89 2.40
CA VAL A 26 2.67 -4.05 3.86
C VAL A 26 3.94 -3.46 4.44
N TRP A 27 5.09 -3.72 3.83
CA TRP A 27 6.35 -3.12 4.26
C TRP A 27 6.37 -1.61 4.06
N ALA A 28 5.77 -1.13 2.95
CA ALA A 28 5.64 0.31 2.73
C ALA A 28 4.78 0.96 3.83
N ALA A 29 3.72 0.29 4.27
CA ALA A 29 2.88 0.77 5.36
C ALA A 29 3.68 0.86 6.67
N VAL A 30 4.51 -0.14 6.96
CA VAL A 30 5.38 -0.13 8.14
C VAL A 30 6.34 1.05 8.08
N GLU A 31 7.00 1.25 6.94
CA GLU A 31 7.94 2.37 6.75
C GLU A 31 7.24 3.72 6.92
N ALA A 32 6.04 3.87 6.34
CA ALA A 32 5.26 5.09 6.48
C ALA A 32 4.89 5.35 7.94
N HIS A 33 4.50 4.32 8.67
CA HIS A 33 4.16 4.42 10.08
C HIS A 33 5.38 4.86 10.90
N LEU A 34 6.52 4.23 10.66
CA LEU A 34 7.78 4.59 11.34
C LEU A 34 8.22 6.01 10.99
N GLY A 35 7.86 6.50 9.81
CA GLY A 35 8.12 7.87 9.37
C GLY A 35 7.14 8.90 9.91
N GLY A 36 6.13 8.48 10.70
CA GLY A 36 5.21 9.38 11.36
C GLY A 36 3.82 9.48 10.73
N ALA A 37 3.47 8.58 9.81
CA ALA A 37 2.12 8.56 9.24
C ALA A 37 1.09 8.22 10.32
N ASP A 38 -0.04 8.94 10.30
CA ASP A 38 -1.17 8.70 11.20
C ASP A 38 -2.12 7.65 10.63
N GLY A 39 -2.15 7.51 9.31
CA GLY A 39 -3.00 6.54 8.64
C GLY A 39 -2.43 6.13 7.30
N ILE A 40 -2.88 4.98 6.83
CA ILE A 40 -2.48 4.43 5.54
C ILE A 40 -3.74 4.34 4.67
N THR A 41 -3.63 4.82 3.45
CA THR A 41 -4.74 4.80 2.48
C THR A 41 -4.42 3.83 1.35
N VAL A 42 -5.35 2.94 1.08
CA VAL A 42 -5.31 2.04 -0.07
C VAL A 42 -6.69 2.00 -0.74
N HIS A 43 -6.69 1.71 -2.03
CA HIS A 43 -7.92 1.57 -2.80
C HIS A 43 -7.94 0.22 -3.48
N LEU A 44 -8.99 -0.54 -3.26
CA LEU A 44 -9.18 -1.82 -3.92
C LEU A 44 -10.04 -1.57 -5.16
N ARG A 45 -9.40 -1.53 -6.33
CA ARG A 45 -10.12 -1.33 -7.60
C ARG A 45 -10.79 -2.62 -8.04
N GLU A 46 -11.90 -2.50 -8.76
CA GLU A 46 -12.60 -3.66 -9.29
C GLU A 46 -11.71 -4.49 -10.24
N ASP A 47 -10.86 -3.80 -11.00
CA ASP A 47 -9.97 -4.46 -11.98
C ASP A 47 -8.69 -5.03 -11.37
N ARG A 48 -8.45 -4.81 -10.08
CA ARG A 48 -7.30 -5.33 -9.34
C ARG A 48 -5.96 -5.06 -10.01
N ARG A 49 -5.80 -3.85 -10.59
CA ARG A 49 -4.55 -3.54 -11.31
C ARG A 49 -3.37 -3.24 -10.37
N HIS A 50 -3.61 -2.98 -9.11
CA HIS A 50 -2.53 -2.74 -8.15
C HIS A 50 -2.79 -3.47 -6.81
N ILE A 51 -3.53 -2.89 -5.89
CA ILE A 51 -3.83 -3.50 -4.60
C ILE A 51 -4.67 -4.77 -4.83
N GLN A 52 -4.28 -5.85 -4.17
CA GLN A 52 -4.98 -7.13 -4.22
C GLN A 52 -5.75 -7.36 -2.91
N ASP A 53 -6.74 -8.24 -2.93
CA ASP A 53 -7.54 -8.56 -1.74
C ASP A 53 -6.64 -9.00 -0.58
N GLU A 54 -5.58 -9.76 -0.87
CA GLU A 54 -4.64 -10.23 0.14
C GLU A 54 -3.88 -9.07 0.78
N ASP A 55 -3.54 -8.03 0.00
CA ASP A 55 -2.88 -6.85 0.55
C ASP A 55 -3.75 -6.19 1.62
N VAL A 56 -5.05 -6.07 1.34
CA VAL A 56 -6.00 -5.45 2.26
C VAL A 56 -6.09 -6.27 3.56
N ARG A 57 -6.13 -7.59 3.45
CA ARG A 57 -6.18 -8.46 4.62
C ARG A 57 -4.93 -8.36 5.48
N ARG A 58 -3.77 -8.19 4.86
CA ARG A 58 -2.49 -8.10 5.57
C ARG A 58 -2.23 -6.73 6.20
N LEU A 59 -2.90 -5.71 5.69
CA LEU A 59 -2.82 -4.35 6.25
C LEU A 59 -3.76 -4.20 7.42
#